data_58246d5f9f9dd1b388a51cfc1f49bfb8
#
_entry.id   58246d5f9f9dd1b388a51cfc1f49bfb8
#
_cell.length_a   1.000
_cell.length_b   1.000
_cell.length_c   1.000
_cell.angle_alpha   90.00
_cell.angle_beta   90.00
_cell.angle_gamma   90.00
#
_symmetry.space_group_name_H-M   'P 1'
#
loop_
_entity.id
_entity.type
_entity.pdbx_description
1 polymer ?
#
loop_
_entity_poly.entity_id
_entity_poly.type
_entity_poly.pdbx_seq_one_letter_code
_entity_poly.pdbx_strand_id
1 'polypeptide(L)'
;MTVGEKIKYFRTMHGFTQEQLVQATGLSISTLQKYESDERKPKPEQLLKISQALGISINIFMDFDIHTVSDLLSLIFKMNEQLDLNFDSQKDTSGNIIPDTLTLSFKNPIINQKLSTYVSFLNKMTGSEREQYTQTLQELENQLLNDNTEIHKTAPASNSTNNIPDSTFSNPSYQKIQNLLSDCT
;
A
#
# COMPACT_ATOMS: atom_id res chain seq x y z
N MET A 1 13.05 -3.43 3.83
CA MET A 1 13.71 -3.55 2.50
C MET A 1 14.13 -2.16 2.05
N THR A 2 15.37 -2.02 1.60
CA THR A 2 15.86 -0.78 0.97
C THR A 2 15.24 -0.58 -0.42
N VAL A 3 15.40 0.60 -1.01
CA VAL A 3 14.93 0.86 -2.39
C VAL A 3 15.61 -0.07 -3.39
N GLY A 4 16.91 -0.33 -3.23
CA GLY A 4 17.64 -1.25 -4.11
C GLY A 4 17.17 -2.69 -3.97
N GLU A 5 16.95 -3.17 -2.75
CA GLU A 5 16.36 -4.48 -2.49
C GLU A 5 14.96 -4.61 -3.11
N LYS A 6 14.11 -3.58 -3.00
CA LYS A 6 12.78 -3.54 -3.62
C LYS A 6 12.90 -3.64 -5.15
N ILE A 7 13.79 -2.88 -5.78
CA ILE A 7 14.02 -2.94 -7.24
C ILE A 7 14.39 -4.36 -7.66
N LYS A 8 15.41 -4.95 -7.01
CA LYS A 8 15.87 -6.31 -7.28
C LYS A 8 14.76 -7.34 -7.08
N TYR A 9 14.01 -7.21 -5.98
CA TYR A 9 12.91 -8.11 -5.64
C TYR A 9 11.83 -8.11 -6.73
N PHE A 10 11.27 -6.92 -7.06
CA PHE A 10 10.20 -6.84 -8.05
C PHE A 10 10.69 -7.21 -9.46
N ARG A 11 11.94 -6.89 -9.82
CA ARG A 11 12.53 -7.33 -11.06
C ARG A 11 12.54 -8.87 -11.17
N THR A 12 13.03 -9.55 -10.17
CA THR A 12 13.10 -11.02 -10.16
C THR A 12 11.73 -11.66 -10.08
N MET A 13 10.82 -11.12 -9.28
CA MET A 13 9.44 -11.58 -9.15
C MET A 13 8.68 -11.53 -10.49
N HIS A 14 8.92 -10.50 -11.29
CA HIS A 14 8.33 -10.35 -12.63
C HIS A 14 9.14 -11.06 -13.73
N GLY A 15 10.18 -11.83 -13.37
CA GLY A 15 10.98 -12.61 -14.32
C GLY A 15 11.93 -11.81 -15.19
N PHE A 16 12.20 -10.53 -14.89
CA PHE A 16 13.12 -9.71 -15.65
C PHE A 16 14.58 -10.01 -15.28
N THR A 17 15.42 -10.17 -16.32
CA THR A 17 16.88 -10.05 -16.13
C THR A 17 17.26 -8.57 -15.97
N GLN A 18 18.49 -8.30 -15.51
CA GLN A 18 18.98 -6.92 -15.44
C GLN A 18 19.03 -6.28 -16.83
N GLU A 19 19.44 -7.04 -17.86
CA GLU A 19 19.49 -6.59 -19.25
C GLU A 19 18.09 -6.22 -19.78
N GLN A 20 17.09 -7.02 -19.49
CA GLN A 20 15.70 -6.72 -19.90
C GLN A 20 15.17 -5.46 -19.22
N LEU A 21 15.44 -5.28 -17.92
CA LEU A 21 15.00 -4.07 -17.22
C LEU A 21 15.73 -2.81 -17.72
N VAL A 22 17.04 -2.87 -18.01
CA VAL A 22 17.75 -1.71 -18.57
C VAL A 22 17.28 -1.38 -19.98
N GLN A 23 16.94 -2.38 -20.78
CA GLN A 23 16.36 -2.16 -22.11
C GLN A 23 15.01 -1.44 -22.00
N ALA A 24 14.16 -1.84 -21.06
CA ALA A 24 12.85 -1.24 -20.86
C ALA A 24 12.91 0.19 -20.27
N THR A 25 13.94 0.49 -19.44
CA THR A 25 14.07 1.76 -18.73
C THR A 25 15.00 2.77 -19.40
N GLY A 26 15.85 2.31 -20.32
CA GLY A 26 16.93 3.11 -20.91
C GLY A 26 18.09 3.40 -19.95
N LEU A 27 18.21 2.65 -18.86
CA LEU A 27 19.33 2.72 -17.93
C LEU A 27 20.54 1.95 -18.48
N SER A 28 21.74 2.22 -17.95
CA SER A 28 22.87 1.33 -18.15
C SER A 28 22.86 0.17 -17.15
N ILE A 29 23.44 -0.97 -17.53
CA ILE A 29 23.55 -2.13 -16.64
C ILE A 29 24.30 -1.78 -15.35
N SER A 30 25.40 -1.02 -15.44
CA SER A 30 26.16 -0.59 -14.26
C SER A 30 25.37 0.35 -13.35
N THR A 31 24.47 1.16 -13.90
CA THR A 31 23.59 2.03 -13.11
C THR A 31 22.56 1.19 -12.34
N LEU A 32 21.92 0.23 -13.00
CA LEU A 32 20.96 -0.65 -12.35
C LEU A 32 21.61 -1.48 -11.24
N GLN A 33 22.81 -2.04 -11.50
CA GLN A 33 23.55 -2.78 -10.48
C GLN A 33 23.85 -1.94 -9.23
N LYS A 34 24.27 -0.67 -9.42
CA LYS A 34 24.49 0.24 -8.30
C LYS A 34 23.22 0.62 -7.55
N TYR A 35 22.06 0.62 -8.22
CA TYR A 35 20.77 0.80 -7.55
C TYR A 35 20.40 -0.43 -6.74
N GLU A 36 20.51 -1.63 -7.32
CA GLU A 36 20.17 -2.89 -6.63
C GLU A 36 21.12 -3.26 -5.48
N SER A 37 22.34 -2.70 -5.48
CA SER A 37 23.31 -2.84 -4.37
C SER A 37 23.28 -1.69 -3.36
N ASP A 38 22.36 -0.72 -3.54
CA ASP A 38 22.27 0.50 -2.73
C ASP A 38 23.54 1.39 -2.72
N GLU A 39 24.49 1.12 -3.62
CA GLU A 39 25.66 1.98 -3.81
C GLU A 39 25.29 3.38 -4.31
N ARG A 40 24.14 3.49 -4.97
CA ARG A 40 23.59 4.74 -5.47
C ARG A 40 22.08 4.77 -5.34
N LYS A 41 21.53 5.86 -4.80
CA LYS A 41 20.08 6.07 -4.73
C LYS A 41 19.54 6.55 -6.09
N PRO A 42 18.50 5.92 -6.63
CA PRO A 42 17.82 6.39 -7.84
C PRO A 42 17.15 7.75 -7.59
N LYS A 43 17.14 8.61 -8.62
CA LYS A 43 16.31 9.82 -8.58
C LYS A 43 14.83 9.47 -8.84
N PRO A 44 13.86 10.33 -8.45
CA PRO A 44 12.44 10.08 -8.66
C PRO A 44 12.07 9.71 -10.11
N GLU A 45 12.69 10.38 -11.10
CA GLU A 45 12.43 10.09 -12.50
C GLU A 45 12.91 8.69 -12.91
N GLN A 46 13.96 8.17 -12.26
CA GLN A 46 14.45 6.82 -12.52
C GLN A 46 13.55 5.78 -11.86
N LEU A 47 13.08 6.06 -10.63
CA LEU A 47 12.10 5.23 -9.94
C LEU A 47 10.79 5.13 -10.73
N LEU A 48 10.34 6.25 -11.33
CA LEU A 48 9.14 6.24 -12.19
C LEU A 48 9.33 5.32 -13.40
N LYS A 49 10.48 5.39 -14.10
CA LYS A 49 10.77 4.51 -15.24
C LYS A 49 10.82 3.04 -14.84
N ILE A 50 11.46 2.75 -13.70
CA ILE A 50 11.56 1.38 -13.17
C ILE A 50 10.19 0.85 -12.79
N SER A 51 9.36 1.63 -12.09
CA SER A 51 8.02 1.23 -11.69
C SER A 51 7.12 0.95 -12.91
N GLN A 52 7.18 1.81 -13.93
CA GLN A 52 6.44 1.63 -15.18
C GLN A 52 6.87 0.36 -15.92
N ALA A 53 8.19 0.11 -16.04
CA ALA A 53 8.72 -1.09 -16.69
C ALA A 53 8.33 -2.37 -15.96
N LEU A 54 8.25 -2.33 -14.63
CA LEU A 54 7.86 -3.46 -13.79
C LEU A 54 6.33 -3.59 -13.60
N GLY A 55 5.53 -2.62 -14.06
CA GLY A 55 4.07 -2.63 -13.85
C GLY A 55 3.66 -2.48 -12.38
N ILE A 56 4.45 -1.77 -11.57
CA ILE A 56 4.20 -1.54 -10.15
C ILE A 56 4.01 -0.06 -9.84
N SER A 57 3.38 0.24 -8.70
CA SER A 57 3.23 1.61 -8.23
C SER A 57 4.58 2.20 -7.82
N ILE A 58 4.86 3.46 -8.21
CA ILE A 58 6.03 4.21 -7.71
C ILE A 58 5.99 4.34 -6.17
N ASN A 59 4.80 4.33 -5.58
CA ASN A 59 4.62 4.42 -4.12
C ASN A 59 5.31 3.29 -3.35
N ILE A 60 5.56 2.14 -3.99
CA ILE A 60 6.35 1.04 -3.41
C ILE A 60 7.78 1.48 -3.05
N PHE A 61 8.32 2.41 -3.81
CA PHE A 61 9.67 2.95 -3.60
C PHE A 61 9.69 4.20 -2.70
N MET A 62 8.51 4.73 -2.36
CA MET A 62 8.42 5.87 -1.46
C MET A 62 8.60 5.39 -0.02
N ASP A 63 9.71 5.73 0.59
CA ASP A 63 9.90 5.52 2.03
C ASP A 63 9.34 6.74 2.75
N PHE A 64 8.35 6.53 3.60
CA PHE A 64 7.92 7.52 4.57
C PHE A 64 8.85 7.39 5.78
N ASP A 65 9.84 8.26 5.88
CA ASP A 65 10.74 8.33 7.04
C ASP A 65 9.96 8.82 8.26
N ILE A 66 9.29 7.91 8.97
CA ILE A 66 8.59 8.20 10.22
C ILE A 66 9.47 7.70 11.35
N HIS A 67 10.25 8.61 11.95
CA HIS A 67 11.17 8.30 13.03
C HIS A 67 10.77 8.95 14.35
N THR A 68 9.95 9.99 14.30
CA THR A 68 9.53 10.75 15.49
C THR A 68 8.01 10.79 15.62
N VAL A 69 7.55 11.10 16.82
CA VAL A 69 6.12 11.37 17.07
C VAL A 69 5.64 12.53 16.21
N SER A 70 6.49 13.55 15.98
CA SER A 70 6.18 14.70 15.13
C SER A 70 5.93 14.28 13.68
N ASP A 71 6.73 13.35 13.13
CA ASP A 71 6.55 12.87 11.75
C ASP A 71 5.22 12.16 11.61
N LEU A 72 4.88 11.27 12.56
CA LEU A 72 3.61 10.55 12.56
C LEU A 72 2.41 11.50 12.70
N LEU A 73 2.46 12.44 13.65
CA LEU A 73 1.35 13.38 13.85
C LEU A 73 1.18 14.31 12.64
N SER A 74 2.28 14.76 12.02
CA SER A 74 2.24 15.56 10.79
C SER A 74 1.54 14.81 9.65
N LEU A 75 1.83 13.51 9.50
CA LEU A 75 1.16 12.66 8.51
C LEU A 75 -0.34 12.53 8.81
N ILE A 76 -0.71 12.24 10.06
CA ILE A 76 -2.11 12.08 10.49
C ILE A 76 -2.88 13.39 10.27
N PHE A 77 -2.31 14.54 10.62
CA PHE A 77 -2.98 15.83 10.43
C PHE A 77 -3.17 16.15 8.95
N LYS A 78 -2.15 15.89 8.11
CA LYS A 78 -2.27 16.05 6.66
C LYS A 78 -3.32 15.12 6.05
N MET A 79 -3.37 13.87 6.52
CA MET A 79 -4.44 12.95 6.12
C MET A 79 -5.82 13.48 6.50
N ASN A 80 -5.97 14.03 7.72
CA ASN A 80 -7.24 14.60 8.17
C ASN A 80 -7.65 15.87 7.41
N GLU A 81 -6.69 16.64 6.89
CA GLU A 81 -6.98 17.77 6.01
C GLU A 81 -7.56 17.33 4.66
N GLN A 82 -7.09 16.23 4.12
CA GLN A 82 -7.46 15.73 2.79
C GLN A 82 -8.60 14.72 2.82
N LEU A 83 -8.70 13.97 3.90
CA LEU A 83 -9.66 12.89 4.11
C LEU A 83 -10.37 13.11 5.44
N ASP A 84 -11.65 12.76 5.52
CA ASP A 84 -12.36 12.79 6.80
C ASP A 84 -11.97 11.58 7.63
N LEU A 85 -11.04 11.77 8.57
CA LEU A 85 -10.73 10.79 9.60
C LEU A 85 -11.78 10.86 10.72
N ASN A 86 -12.06 9.71 11.31
CA ASN A 86 -12.85 9.60 12.52
C ASN A 86 -11.91 9.24 13.67
N PHE A 87 -11.93 10.07 14.71
CA PHE A 87 -11.23 9.81 15.97
C PHE A 87 -12.28 9.43 17.02
N ASP A 88 -12.16 8.24 17.57
CA ASP A 88 -13.06 7.74 18.61
C ASP A 88 -12.27 7.30 19.84
N SER A 89 -12.89 7.35 21.01
CA SER A 89 -12.25 6.96 22.28
C SER A 89 -13.29 6.73 23.37
N GLN A 90 -12.96 5.88 24.33
CA GLN A 90 -13.72 5.77 25.56
C GLN A 90 -13.39 6.95 26.49
N LYS A 91 -14.34 7.30 27.32
CA LYS A 91 -14.19 8.35 28.36
C LYS A 91 -14.27 7.74 29.74
N ASP A 92 -13.50 8.29 30.67
CA ASP A 92 -13.61 7.96 32.07
C ASP A 92 -14.88 8.54 32.70
N THR A 93 -15.12 8.26 33.99
CA THR A 93 -16.27 8.76 34.76
C THR A 93 -16.32 10.30 34.89
N SER A 94 -15.20 10.97 34.66
CA SER A 94 -15.06 12.43 34.68
C SER A 94 -15.19 13.06 33.28
N GLY A 95 -15.38 12.24 32.22
CA GLY A 95 -15.53 12.69 30.84
C GLY A 95 -14.23 12.91 30.11
N ASN A 96 -13.06 12.56 30.68
CA ASN A 96 -11.77 12.65 30.02
C ASN A 96 -11.56 11.46 29.10
N ILE A 97 -10.84 11.70 27.97
CA ILE A 97 -10.44 10.65 27.04
C ILE A 97 -9.47 9.69 27.74
N ILE A 98 -9.72 8.38 27.59
CA ILE A 98 -8.79 7.32 28.00
C ILE A 98 -7.83 7.07 26.81
N PRO A 99 -6.53 7.45 26.90
CA PRO A 99 -5.62 7.46 25.76
C PRO A 99 -5.47 6.10 25.05
N ASP A 100 -5.42 5.01 25.80
CA ASP A 100 -5.22 3.65 25.26
C ASP A 100 -6.43 3.12 24.49
N THR A 101 -7.54 3.84 24.50
CA THR A 101 -8.76 3.50 23.74
C THR A 101 -8.93 4.33 22.47
N LEU A 102 -8.00 5.25 22.21
CA LEU A 102 -8.05 6.08 21.02
C LEU A 102 -7.95 5.22 19.75
N THR A 103 -8.94 5.36 18.90
CA THR A 103 -8.96 4.71 17.58
C THR A 103 -9.03 5.75 16.48
N LEU A 104 -8.41 5.41 15.35
CA LEU A 104 -8.44 6.22 14.15
C LEU A 104 -9.02 5.37 13.03
N SER A 105 -10.02 5.88 12.33
CA SER A 105 -10.66 5.21 11.20
C SER A 105 -10.98 6.20 10.08
N PHE A 106 -11.21 5.67 8.89
CA PHE A 106 -11.60 6.46 7.74
C PHE A 106 -13.13 6.49 7.63
N LYS A 107 -13.72 7.67 7.34
CA LYS A 107 -15.14 7.76 6.99
C LYS A 107 -15.41 7.28 5.56
N ASN A 108 -14.38 7.28 4.72
CA ASN A 108 -14.50 6.88 3.32
C ASN A 108 -14.71 5.35 3.19
N PRO A 109 -15.84 4.89 2.61
CA PRO A 109 -16.15 3.46 2.52
C PRO A 109 -15.20 2.70 1.58
N ILE A 110 -14.67 3.35 0.54
CA ILE A 110 -13.74 2.73 -0.42
C ILE A 110 -12.44 2.37 0.29
N ILE A 111 -11.87 3.30 1.08
CA ILE A 111 -10.66 3.05 1.87
C ILE A 111 -10.91 1.90 2.85
N ASN A 112 -12.03 1.93 3.57
CA ASN A 112 -12.35 0.89 4.55
C ASN A 112 -12.49 -0.49 3.89
N GLN A 113 -13.12 -0.57 2.71
CA GLN A 113 -13.25 -1.81 1.95
C GLN A 113 -11.87 -2.37 1.54
N LYS A 114 -10.98 -1.51 1.01
CA LYS A 114 -9.63 -1.93 0.61
C LYS A 114 -8.80 -2.39 1.79
N LEU A 115 -8.81 -1.62 2.88
CA LEU A 115 -8.10 -1.98 4.11
C LEU A 115 -8.67 -3.25 4.75
N SER A 116 -9.99 -3.47 4.72
CA SER A 116 -10.59 -4.69 5.28
C SER A 116 -10.10 -5.95 4.56
N THR A 117 -9.92 -5.89 3.24
CA THR A 117 -9.33 -6.99 2.47
C THR A 117 -7.90 -7.28 2.93
N TYR A 118 -7.06 -6.25 3.06
CA TYR A 118 -5.69 -6.39 3.53
C TYR A 118 -5.62 -6.96 4.97
N VAL A 119 -6.39 -6.40 5.89
CA VAL A 119 -6.44 -6.86 7.29
C VAL A 119 -6.96 -8.29 7.40
N SER A 120 -7.98 -8.66 6.62
CA SER A 120 -8.51 -10.01 6.58
C SER A 120 -7.45 -11.01 6.12
N PHE A 121 -6.64 -10.64 5.13
CA PHE A 121 -5.53 -11.47 4.68
C PHE A 121 -4.46 -11.61 5.77
N LEU A 122 -4.05 -10.51 6.42
CA LEU A 122 -3.09 -10.54 7.53
C LEU A 122 -3.54 -11.42 8.70
N ASN A 123 -4.83 -11.36 9.06
CA ASN A 123 -5.38 -12.09 10.21
C ASN A 123 -5.47 -13.60 9.96
N LYS A 124 -5.54 -14.04 8.70
CA LYS A 124 -5.54 -15.47 8.34
C LYS A 124 -4.15 -16.09 8.36
N MET A 125 -3.10 -15.26 8.29
CA MET A 125 -1.72 -15.72 8.32
C MET A 125 -1.22 -15.81 9.77
N THR A 126 -0.97 -17.02 10.24
CA THR A 126 -0.30 -17.29 11.52
C THR A 126 1.22 -17.39 11.33
N GLY A 127 1.98 -17.11 12.35
CA GLY A 127 3.46 -17.03 12.46
C GLY A 127 4.31 -17.63 11.33
N SER A 128 4.36 -18.98 11.19
CA SER A 128 5.16 -19.66 10.17
C SER A 128 4.64 -19.52 8.74
N GLU A 129 3.36 -19.23 8.57
CA GLU A 129 2.74 -19.05 7.25
C GLU A 129 3.06 -17.68 6.64
N ARG A 130 3.38 -16.68 7.48
CA ARG A 130 3.74 -15.32 7.03
C ARG A 130 4.91 -15.31 6.05
N GLU A 131 5.94 -16.12 6.28
CA GLU A 131 7.09 -16.22 5.38
C GLU A 131 6.70 -16.86 4.05
N GLN A 132 5.86 -17.89 4.09
CA GLN A 132 5.40 -18.59 2.90
C GLN A 132 4.51 -17.70 1.99
N TYR A 133 3.72 -16.80 2.59
CA TYR A 133 2.81 -15.90 1.86
C TYR A 133 3.36 -14.49 1.64
N THR A 134 4.64 -14.23 1.94
CA THR A 134 5.25 -12.90 1.76
C THR A 134 5.06 -12.36 0.33
N GLN A 135 5.22 -13.21 -0.67
CA GLN A 135 5.03 -12.81 -2.07
C GLN A 135 3.57 -12.40 -2.35
N THR A 136 2.60 -13.19 -1.87
CA THR A 136 1.17 -12.89 -2.06
C THR A 136 0.77 -11.60 -1.34
N LEU A 137 1.33 -11.35 -0.13
CA LEU A 137 1.10 -10.11 0.60
C LEU A 137 1.63 -8.89 -0.18
N GLN A 138 2.83 -9.00 -0.75
CA GLN A 138 3.40 -7.92 -1.55
C GLN A 138 2.67 -7.69 -2.87
N GLU A 139 2.14 -8.74 -3.49
CA GLU A 139 1.25 -8.61 -4.66
C GLU A 139 -0.03 -7.85 -4.29
N LEU A 140 -0.63 -8.17 -3.13
CA LEU A 140 -1.82 -7.46 -2.63
C LEU A 140 -1.50 -5.99 -2.31
N GLU A 141 -0.40 -5.72 -1.61
CA GLU A 141 0.05 -4.35 -1.34
C GLU A 141 0.27 -3.56 -2.64
N ASN A 142 0.92 -4.17 -3.64
CA ASN A 142 1.11 -3.54 -4.94
C ASN A 142 -0.21 -3.24 -5.65
N GLN A 143 -1.19 -4.14 -5.60
CA GLN A 143 -2.51 -3.90 -6.18
C GLN A 143 -3.23 -2.74 -5.48
N LEU A 144 -3.18 -2.68 -4.15
CA LEU A 144 -3.77 -1.58 -3.39
C LEU A 144 -3.09 -0.25 -3.68
N LEU A 145 -1.75 -0.24 -3.84
CA LEU A 145 -0.97 0.96 -4.17
C LEU A 145 -1.15 1.42 -5.62
N ASN A 146 -1.57 0.53 -6.53
CA ASN A 146 -1.91 0.87 -7.92
C ASN A 146 -3.37 1.30 -8.09
N ASP A 147 -4.17 1.27 -7.03
CA ASP A 147 -5.55 1.71 -7.08
C ASP A 147 -5.61 3.24 -7.18
N ASN A 148 -5.94 3.73 -8.36
CA ASN A 148 -6.05 5.16 -8.66
C ASN A 148 -7.48 5.70 -8.44
N THR A 149 -8.30 5.01 -7.66
CA THR A 149 -9.64 5.50 -7.31
C THR A 149 -9.51 6.82 -6.54
N GLU A 150 -10.11 7.88 -7.10
CA GLU A 150 -10.10 9.18 -6.45
C GLU A 150 -10.87 9.15 -5.13
N ILE A 151 -10.25 9.66 -4.09
CA ILE A 151 -10.87 9.80 -2.77
C ILE A 151 -10.97 11.28 -2.42
N HIS A 152 -12.17 11.72 -2.04
CA HIS A 152 -12.44 13.09 -1.64
C HIS A 152 -12.99 13.10 -0.22
N LYS A 153 -12.95 14.28 0.42
CA LYS A 153 -13.72 14.50 1.66
C LYS A 153 -15.18 14.17 1.43
N THR A 154 -15.76 13.43 2.35
CA THR A 154 -17.20 13.12 2.31
C THR A 154 -17.97 14.43 2.40
N ALA A 155 -18.75 14.78 1.37
CA ALA A 155 -19.69 15.88 1.47
C ALA A 155 -20.68 15.60 2.62
N PRO A 156 -21.14 16.62 3.39
CA PRO A 156 -22.14 16.41 4.41
C PRO A 156 -23.32 15.69 3.77
N ALA A 157 -23.77 14.61 4.40
CA ALA A 157 -24.69 13.63 3.84
C ALA A 157 -25.96 14.29 3.24
N SER A 158 -26.01 14.37 1.93
CA SER A 158 -27.24 14.36 1.18
C SER A 158 -27.57 12.90 0.90
N ASN A 159 -28.74 12.45 1.35
CA ASN A 159 -29.22 11.07 1.17
C ASN A 159 -29.15 10.63 -0.31
N SER A 160 -28.12 9.93 -0.68
CA SER A 160 -28.07 9.21 -1.94
C SER A 160 -27.34 7.88 -1.72
N THR A 161 -28.07 6.82 -1.99
CA THR A 161 -27.59 5.44 -2.06
C THR A 161 -26.51 5.36 -3.13
N ASN A 162 -25.25 5.33 -2.73
CA ASN A 162 -24.13 5.13 -3.66
C ASN A 162 -24.04 3.64 -4.03
N ASN A 163 -24.50 3.34 -5.23
CA ASN A 163 -24.11 2.10 -5.91
C ASN A 163 -22.61 2.20 -6.24
N ILE A 164 -21.79 1.47 -5.53
CA ILE A 164 -20.37 1.29 -5.84
C ILE A 164 -20.31 0.47 -7.13
N PRO A 165 -19.64 0.95 -8.18
CA PRO A 165 -19.52 0.15 -9.42
C PRO A 165 -18.74 -1.13 -9.14
N ASP A 166 -19.31 -2.25 -9.53
CA ASP A 166 -18.77 -3.63 -9.37
C ASP A 166 -17.49 -3.88 -10.20
N SER A 167 -17.03 -2.90 -10.95
CA SER A 167 -15.91 -3.03 -11.90
C SER A 167 -14.52 -3.15 -11.27
N THR A 168 -14.38 -2.93 -9.96
CA THR A 168 -13.09 -2.93 -9.27
C THR A 168 -12.55 -4.34 -8.99
N PHE A 169 -13.39 -5.38 -9.11
CA PHE A 169 -13.05 -6.77 -8.75
C PHE A 169 -12.71 -7.68 -9.95
N SER A 170 -12.66 -7.13 -11.16
CA SER A 170 -12.42 -7.91 -12.38
C SER A 170 -10.94 -8.18 -12.71
N ASN A 171 -10.01 -7.77 -11.83
CA ASN A 171 -8.59 -8.07 -12.02
C ASN A 171 -8.31 -9.54 -11.63
N PRO A 172 -7.72 -10.36 -12.55
CA PRO A 172 -7.43 -11.78 -12.30
C PRO A 172 -6.59 -12.03 -11.04
N SER A 173 -5.69 -11.14 -10.70
CA SER A 173 -4.86 -11.25 -9.49
C SER A 173 -5.67 -11.04 -8.21
N TYR A 174 -6.69 -10.17 -8.24
CA TYR A 174 -7.60 -9.96 -7.12
C TYR A 174 -8.47 -11.19 -6.87
N GLN A 175 -8.94 -11.85 -7.93
CA GLN A 175 -9.68 -13.11 -7.84
C GLN A 175 -8.82 -14.22 -7.26
N LYS A 176 -7.54 -14.30 -7.61
CA LYS A 176 -6.58 -15.26 -7.03
C LYS A 176 -6.46 -15.09 -5.51
N ILE A 177 -6.37 -13.83 -5.04
CA ILE A 177 -6.30 -13.51 -3.61
C ILE A 177 -7.63 -13.86 -2.91
N GLN A 178 -8.77 -13.57 -3.52
CA GLN A 178 -10.09 -13.93 -2.98
C GLN A 178 -10.26 -15.46 -2.89
N ASN A 179 -9.79 -16.22 -3.87
CA ASN A 179 -9.82 -17.68 -3.83
C ASN A 179 -8.94 -18.22 -2.69
N LEU A 180 -7.75 -17.68 -2.48
CA LEU A 180 -6.90 -18.03 -1.33
C LEU A 180 -7.58 -17.73 0.02
N LEU A 181 -8.39 -16.67 0.07
CA LEU A 181 -9.17 -16.32 1.26
C LEU A 181 -10.33 -17.29 1.49
N SER A 182 -10.92 -17.86 0.43
CA SER A 182 -12.02 -18.84 0.52
C SER A 182 -11.54 -20.25 0.86
N ASP A 183 -10.38 -20.65 0.37
CA ASP A 183 -9.81 -21.98 0.62
C ASP A 183 -9.30 -22.19 2.06
N CYS A 184 -9.22 -21.11 2.84
CA CYS A 184 -8.82 -21.12 4.26
C CYS A 184 -10.03 -21.15 5.22
N THR A 185 -11.25 -21.33 4.75
CA THR A 185 -12.45 -21.51 5.58
C THR A 185 -12.81 -22.97 5.72
#